data_70e74abc31658169c108fc1559b5f8f2
#
_entry.id   70e74abc31658169c108fc1559b5f8f2
#
_cell.length_a   1.000
_cell.length_b   1.000
_cell.length_c   1.000
_cell.angle_alpha   90.00
_cell.angle_beta   90.00
_cell.angle_gamma   90.00
#
_symmetry.space_group_name_H-M   'P 1'
#
loop_
_entity.id
_entity.type
_entity.pdbx_description
1 polymer ?
#
loop_
_entity_poly.entity_id
_entity_poly.type
_entity_poly.pdbx_seq_one_letter_code
_entity_poly.pdbx_strand_id
1 'polypeptide(L)'
;MIILGIDVGGTFTDLVLHDAQTGQLRSLKTPTTPSAYADGVLNAIRNTGMPAEKIDHIVHGMTVATNTALEMNGARLGVITTRGFRDVLIVGRGNRTQLYDIKAVRPPPLVERARVLEVDERMTATGEVHLPLNEDHVV
;
A
#
# COMPACT_ATOMS: atom_id res chain seq x y z
N MET A 1 -31.00 -0.76 -9.98
CA MET A 1 -29.55 -0.50 -10.04
C MET A 1 -28.92 -1.27 -8.89
N ILE A 2 -28.06 -2.21 -9.22
CA ILE A 2 -27.37 -3.06 -8.25
C ILE A 2 -25.92 -2.58 -8.13
N ILE A 3 -25.52 -2.20 -6.91
CA ILE A 3 -24.16 -1.78 -6.59
C ILE A 3 -23.50 -2.82 -5.71
N LEU A 4 -22.31 -3.27 -6.07
CA LEU A 4 -21.49 -4.18 -5.28
C LEU A 4 -20.32 -3.43 -4.68
N GLY A 5 -20.29 -3.32 -3.35
CA GLY A 5 -19.12 -2.89 -2.60
C GLY A 5 -18.27 -4.11 -2.20
N ILE A 6 -16.95 -4.00 -2.37
CA ILE A 6 -15.98 -5.04 -1.99
C ILE A 6 -14.88 -4.39 -1.19
N ASP A 7 -14.59 -4.91 0.00
CA ASP A 7 -13.42 -4.53 0.79
C ASP A 7 -12.55 -5.76 1.06
N VAL A 8 -11.33 -5.72 0.52
CA VAL A 8 -10.35 -6.82 0.64
C VAL A 8 -9.39 -6.48 1.77
N GLY A 9 -9.60 -7.13 2.92
CA GLY A 9 -8.69 -7.09 4.05
C GLY A 9 -7.63 -8.21 4.00
N GLY A 10 -6.71 -8.20 4.96
CA GLY A 10 -5.68 -9.25 5.07
C GLY A 10 -6.24 -10.63 5.42
N THR A 11 -7.32 -10.70 6.19
CA THR A 11 -7.91 -11.96 6.69
C THR A 11 -9.26 -12.28 6.05
N PHE A 12 -10.09 -11.26 5.84
CA PHE A 12 -11.42 -11.42 5.27
C PHE A 12 -11.65 -10.43 4.13
N THR A 13 -12.49 -10.84 3.20
CA THR A 13 -13.07 -10.01 2.14
C THR A 13 -14.54 -9.82 2.45
N ASP A 14 -14.95 -8.58 2.63
CA ASP A 14 -16.33 -8.19 2.90
C ASP A 14 -16.99 -7.70 1.60
N LEU A 15 -18.22 -8.16 1.34
CA LEU A 15 -19.01 -7.76 0.20
C LEU A 15 -20.35 -7.20 0.67
N VAL A 16 -20.80 -6.14 0.02
CA VAL A 16 -22.12 -5.55 0.25
C VAL A 16 -22.81 -5.34 -1.10
N LEU A 17 -23.96 -6.01 -1.29
CA LEU A 17 -24.86 -5.77 -2.42
C LEU A 17 -25.93 -4.78 -1.99
N HIS A 18 -26.08 -3.72 -2.75
CA HIS A 18 -27.13 -2.71 -2.56
C HIS A 18 -28.02 -2.65 -3.81
N ASP A 19 -29.30 -2.96 -3.64
CA ASP A 19 -30.31 -2.67 -4.64
C ASP A 19 -30.91 -1.29 -4.41
N ALA A 20 -30.54 -0.33 -5.25
CA ALA A 20 -31.00 1.06 -5.12
C ALA A 20 -32.50 1.24 -5.45
N GLN A 21 -33.18 0.27 -6.06
CA GLN A 21 -34.62 0.34 -6.35
C GLN A 21 -35.44 -0.09 -5.13
N THR A 22 -35.02 -1.14 -4.44
CA THR A 22 -35.72 -1.68 -3.27
C THR A 22 -35.15 -1.19 -1.96
N GLY A 23 -33.94 -0.60 -1.94
CA GLY A 23 -33.20 -0.24 -0.75
C GLY A 23 -32.61 -1.45 -0.01
N GLN A 24 -32.71 -2.64 -0.56
CA GLN A 24 -32.25 -3.86 0.08
C GLN A 24 -30.70 -3.91 0.12
N LEU A 25 -30.17 -4.24 1.30
CA LEU A 25 -28.75 -4.52 1.51
C LEU A 25 -28.56 -6.00 1.86
N ARG A 26 -27.54 -6.61 1.25
CA ARG A 26 -27.08 -7.97 1.59
C ARG A 26 -25.59 -7.93 1.80
N SER A 27 -25.10 -8.43 2.93
CA SER A 27 -23.67 -8.52 3.22
C SER A 27 -23.21 -9.97 3.23
N LEU A 28 -22.01 -10.20 2.73
CA LEU A 28 -21.31 -11.49 2.78
C LEU A 28 -19.89 -11.22 3.27
N LYS A 29 -19.34 -12.20 3.98
CA LYS A 29 -17.96 -12.18 4.44
C LYS A 29 -17.32 -13.52 4.06
N THR A 30 -16.15 -13.47 3.44
CA THR A 30 -15.41 -14.66 3.04
C THR A 30 -13.96 -14.52 3.49
N PRO A 31 -13.25 -15.63 3.78
CA PRO A 31 -11.80 -15.56 4.00
C PRO A 31 -11.11 -14.99 2.77
N THR A 32 -10.14 -14.12 2.99
CA THR A 32 -9.26 -13.63 1.92
C THR A 32 -8.31 -14.75 1.47
N THR A 33 -7.95 -14.75 0.18
CA THR A 33 -6.98 -15.67 -0.40
C THR A 33 -5.68 -14.91 -0.69
N PRO A 34 -4.73 -14.83 0.25
CA PRO A 34 -3.54 -13.97 0.12
C PRO A 34 -2.64 -14.32 -1.08
N SER A 35 -2.61 -15.61 -1.50
CA SER A 35 -1.84 -16.07 -2.65
C SER A 35 -2.50 -15.75 -4.00
N ALA A 36 -3.80 -15.39 -4.02
CA ALA A 36 -4.58 -15.18 -5.23
C ALA A 36 -5.80 -14.27 -4.93
N TYR A 37 -5.54 -13.01 -4.60
CA TYR A 37 -6.60 -12.04 -4.23
C TYR A 37 -7.71 -11.93 -5.28
N ALA A 38 -7.34 -11.94 -6.57
CA ALA A 38 -8.33 -11.85 -7.65
C ALA A 38 -9.29 -13.04 -7.65
N ASP A 39 -8.77 -14.26 -7.45
CA ASP A 39 -9.61 -15.47 -7.40
C ASP A 39 -10.52 -15.46 -6.16
N GLY A 40 -9.99 -14.99 -5.02
CA GLY A 40 -10.75 -14.79 -3.79
C GLY A 40 -11.95 -13.84 -4.00
N VAL A 41 -11.72 -12.71 -4.65
CA VAL A 41 -12.76 -11.73 -4.98
C VAL A 41 -13.77 -12.31 -5.95
N LEU A 42 -13.34 -12.97 -7.03
CA LEU A 42 -14.25 -13.58 -8.01
C LEU A 42 -15.11 -14.68 -7.37
N ASN A 43 -14.54 -15.50 -6.51
CA ASN A 43 -15.28 -16.51 -5.77
C ASN A 43 -16.27 -15.89 -4.79
N ALA A 44 -15.88 -14.82 -4.11
CA ALA A 44 -16.77 -14.08 -3.25
C ALA A 44 -17.96 -13.48 -4.00
N ILE A 45 -17.75 -12.91 -5.21
CA ILE A 45 -18.80 -12.42 -6.09
C ILE A 45 -19.75 -13.57 -6.50
N ARG A 46 -19.20 -14.71 -6.93
CA ARG A 46 -20.02 -15.89 -7.28
C ARG A 46 -20.88 -16.37 -6.12
N ASN A 47 -20.36 -16.34 -4.90
CA ASN A 47 -21.07 -16.74 -3.67
C ASN A 47 -22.25 -15.79 -3.33
N THR A 48 -22.32 -14.59 -3.91
CA THR A 48 -23.49 -13.72 -3.77
C THR A 48 -24.73 -14.32 -4.43
N GLY A 49 -24.56 -15.24 -5.39
CA GLY A 49 -25.61 -15.76 -6.26
C GLY A 49 -26.16 -14.74 -7.25
N MET A 50 -25.57 -13.52 -7.31
CA MET A 50 -25.96 -12.48 -8.24
C MET A 50 -25.24 -12.72 -9.59
N PRO A 51 -25.96 -12.82 -10.71
CA PRO A 51 -25.33 -12.85 -12.03
C PRO A 51 -24.53 -11.56 -12.28
N ALA A 52 -23.33 -11.68 -12.83
CA ALA A 52 -22.43 -10.53 -13.04
C ALA A 52 -23.08 -9.46 -13.94
N GLU A 53 -23.88 -9.89 -14.90
CA GLU A 53 -24.58 -9.00 -15.85
C GLU A 53 -25.65 -8.12 -15.19
N LYS A 54 -26.04 -8.44 -13.95
CA LYS A 54 -27.02 -7.66 -13.17
C LYS A 54 -26.34 -6.64 -12.23
N ILE A 55 -25.01 -6.66 -12.14
CA ILE A 55 -24.27 -5.69 -11.31
C ILE A 55 -23.96 -4.47 -12.17
N ASP A 56 -24.58 -3.36 -11.85
CA ASP A 56 -24.42 -2.10 -12.60
C ASP A 56 -23.11 -1.39 -12.23
N HIS A 57 -22.70 -1.43 -10.95
CA HIS A 57 -21.49 -0.79 -10.46
C HIS A 57 -20.75 -1.65 -9.44
N ILE A 58 -19.41 -1.61 -9.50
CA ILE A 58 -18.53 -2.21 -8.49
C ILE A 58 -17.68 -1.11 -7.86
N VAL A 59 -17.70 -1.06 -6.54
CA VAL A 59 -16.82 -0.20 -5.73
C VAL A 59 -15.86 -1.13 -4.98
N HIS A 60 -14.58 -1.01 -5.26
CA HIS A 60 -13.56 -1.90 -4.71
C HIS A 60 -12.56 -1.13 -3.84
N GLY A 61 -12.44 -1.53 -2.58
CA GLY A 61 -11.40 -1.11 -1.64
C GLY A 61 -10.44 -2.27 -1.33
N MET A 62 -9.19 -1.92 -1.02
CA MET A 62 -8.17 -2.91 -0.64
C MET A 62 -7.22 -2.30 0.38
N THR A 63 -7.06 -2.95 1.54
CA THR A 63 -6.13 -2.52 2.60
C THR A 63 -4.83 -3.33 2.63
N VAL A 64 -4.63 -4.23 1.68
CA VAL A 64 -3.47 -5.15 1.63
C VAL A 64 -2.14 -4.40 1.60
N ALA A 65 -2.03 -3.34 0.80
CA ALA A 65 -0.81 -2.53 0.73
C ALA A 65 -0.50 -1.84 2.06
N THR A 66 -1.52 -1.31 2.73
CA THR A 66 -1.37 -0.69 4.05
C THR A 66 -0.92 -1.72 5.09
N ASN A 67 -1.54 -2.89 5.11
CA ASN A 67 -1.18 -3.97 6.02
C ASN A 67 0.26 -4.45 5.78
N THR A 68 0.65 -4.65 4.51
CA THR A 68 2.01 -5.02 4.12
C THR A 68 3.05 -4.00 4.64
N ALA A 69 2.74 -2.70 4.54
CA ALA A 69 3.62 -1.65 5.03
C ALA A 69 3.70 -1.63 6.58
N LEU A 70 2.57 -1.83 7.27
CA LEU A 70 2.53 -1.86 8.74
C LEU A 70 3.21 -3.09 9.32
N GLU A 71 3.04 -4.25 8.68
CA GLU A 71 3.63 -5.52 9.10
C GLU A 71 5.08 -5.70 8.63
N MET A 72 5.58 -4.79 7.78
CA MET A 72 6.94 -4.85 7.22
C MET A 72 7.26 -6.17 6.49
N ASN A 73 6.23 -6.83 5.93
CA ASN A 73 6.32 -8.15 5.29
C ASN A 73 6.26 -8.09 3.75
N GLY A 74 6.50 -6.90 3.18
CA GLY A 74 6.49 -6.65 1.74
C GLY A 74 7.72 -7.15 1.00
N ALA A 75 7.81 -6.78 -0.28
CA ALA A 75 8.96 -7.06 -1.12
C ALA A 75 10.24 -6.45 -0.54
N ARG A 76 11.37 -7.04 -0.89
CA ARG A 76 12.68 -6.50 -0.54
C ARG A 76 12.95 -5.22 -1.35
N LEU A 77 13.00 -4.09 -0.65
CA LEU A 77 13.10 -2.76 -1.26
C LEU A 77 14.55 -2.25 -1.28
N GLY A 78 14.89 -1.50 -2.31
CA GLY A 78 16.03 -0.60 -2.38
C GLY A 78 15.56 0.82 -2.72
N VAL A 79 16.38 1.81 -2.38
CA VAL A 79 16.12 3.22 -2.68
C VAL A 79 17.32 3.81 -3.37
N ILE A 80 17.09 4.57 -4.44
CA ILE A 80 18.08 5.44 -5.06
C ILE A 80 17.69 6.87 -4.69
N THR A 81 18.64 7.66 -4.21
CA THR A 81 18.40 9.03 -3.76
C THR A 81 19.56 9.95 -4.14
N THR A 82 19.31 11.24 -4.12
CA THR A 82 20.32 12.28 -4.28
C THR A 82 21.46 12.10 -3.28
N ARG A 83 22.70 12.27 -3.71
CA ARG A 83 23.88 12.25 -2.81
C ARG A 83 23.71 13.22 -1.63
N GLY A 84 24.03 12.73 -0.43
CA GLY A 84 23.85 13.43 0.86
C GLY A 84 22.50 13.18 1.53
N PHE A 85 21.57 12.43 0.90
CA PHE A 85 20.24 12.14 1.45
C PHE A 85 20.04 10.68 1.89
N ARG A 86 21.10 9.88 1.92
CA ARG A 86 21.06 8.46 2.29
C ARG A 86 20.38 8.19 3.64
N ASP A 87 20.57 9.08 4.59
CA ASP A 87 20.10 8.87 5.95
C ASP A 87 18.71 9.47 6.26
N VAL A 88 18.02 10.02 5.24
CA VAL A 88 16.71 10.66 5.40
C VAL A 88 15.68 9.71 6.02
N LEU A 89 15.65 8.44 5.59
CA LEU A 89 14.72 7.44 6.13
C LEU A 89 15.01 7.11 7.59
N ILE A 90 16.29 7.12 8.00
CA ILE A 90 16.71 6.83 9.37
C ILE A 90 16.49 8.04 10.27
N VAL A 91 16.83 9.22 9.77
CA VAL A 91 16.64 10.47 10.51
C VAL A 91 15.16 10.79 10.69
N GLY A 92 14.35 10.52 9.63
CA GLY A 92 12.92 10.79 9.60
C GLY A 92 12.66 12.28 9.92
N ARG A 93 11.71 12.54 10.81
CA ARG A 93 11.40 13.91 11.27
C ARG A 93 12.30 14.39 12.42
N GLY A 94 13.29 13.61 12.83
CA GLY A 94 14.20 13.95 13.94
C GLY A 94 13.56 13.91 15.33
N ASN A 95 12.26 13.66 15.44
CA ASN A 95 11.56 13.57 16.72
C ASN A 95 11.88 12.25 17.45
N ARG A 96 11.96 12.33 18.78
CA ARG A 96 12.07 11.17 19.65
C ARG A 96 10.68 10.84 20.20
N THR A 97 10.28 9.58 20.12
CA THR A 97 9.01 9.09 20.69
C THR A 97 9.01 9.15 22.22
N GLN A 98 10.20 9.02 22.83
CA GLN A 98 10.41 9.08 24.28
C GLN A 98 11.65 9.90 24.56
N LEU A 99 11.47 11.15 25.02
CA LEU A 99 12.56 12.13 25.14
C LEU A 99 13.58 11.76 26.22
N TYR A 100 13.15 11.13 27.30
CA TYR A 100 13.93 10.85 28.49
C TYR A 100 14.28 9.38 28.68
N ASP A 101 13.88 8.49 27.76
CA ASP A 101 14.23 7.08 27.82
C ASP A 101 15.50 6.82 26.99
N ILE A 102 16.62 6.59 27.69
CA ILE A 102 17.91 6.27 27.06
C ILE A 102 17.90 4.90 26.34
N LYS A 103 16.94 4.03 26.66
CA LYS A 103 16.77 2.72 26.03
C LYS A 103 15.77 2.74 24.88
N ALA A 104 15.17 3.89 24.58
CA ALA A 104 14.21 4.00 23.47
C ALA A 104 14.89 3.64 22.15
N VAL A 105 14.39 2.59 21.53
CA VAL A 105 14.83 2.14 20.20
C VAL A 105 13.88 2.70 19.15
N ARG A 106 14.41 3.29 18.09
CA ARG A 106 13.59 3.71 16.96
C ARG A 106 13.04 2.49 16.22
N PRO A 107 11.81 2.57 15.69
CA PRO A 107 11.33 1.54 14.78
C PRO A 107 12.32 1.36 13.61
N PRO A 108 12.49 0.13 13.12
CA PRO A 108 13.34 -0.11 11.96
C PRO A 108 12.81 0.69 10.75
N PRO A 109 13.70 1.26 9.92
CA PRO A 109 13.29 1.96 8.72
C PRO A 109 12.71 0.96 7.70
N LEU A 110 11.79 1.42 6.83
CA LEU A 110 11.20 0.60 5.77
C LEU A 110 12.26 0.00 4.84
N VAL A 111 13.36 0.72 4.62
CA VAL A 111 14.50 0.25 3.83
C VAL A 111 15.77 0.37 4.67
N GLU A 112 16.51 -0.72 4.79
CA GLU A 112 17.79 -0.74 5.48
C GLU A 112 18.79 0.21 4.81
N ARG A 113 19.61 0.90 5.61
CA ARG A 113 20.63 1.84 5.13
C ARG A 113 21.54 1.27 4.03
N ALA A 114 21.88 -0.01 4.14
CA ALA A 114 22.72 -0.71 3.16
C ALA A 114 22.09 -0.79 1.76
N ARG A 115 20.78 -0.63 1.66
CA ARG A 115 20.01 -0.66 0.41
C ARG A 115 19.58 0.72 -0.07
N VAL A 116 20.10 1.78 0.55
CA VAL A 116 19.93 3.15 0.08
C VAL A 116 21.19 3.54 -0.67
N LEU A 117 21.07 3.68 -1.99
CA LEU A 117 22.15 4.07 -2.89
C LEU A 117 22.02 5.55 -3.23
N GLU A 118 23.15 6.20 -3.47
CA GLU A 118 23.20 7.61 -3.79
C GLU A 118 23.72 7.84 -5.19
N VAL A 119 23.07 8.75 -5.91
CA VAL A 119 23.49 9.18 -7.24
C VAL A 119 23.75 10.68 -7.24
N ASP A 120 24.69 11.11 -8.10
CA ASP A 120 24.96 12.52 -8.31
C ASP A 120 23.90 13.08 -9.25
N GLU A 121 22.98 13.84 -8.67
CA GLU A 121 21.96 14.63 -9.34
C GLU A 121 21.44 15.70 -8.37
N ARG A 122 20.84 16.76 -8.89
CA ARG A 122 20.12 17.74 -8.07
C ARG A 122 19.03 18.43 -8.87
N MET A 123 17.79 18.33 -8.38
CA MET A 123 16.68 19.16 -8.81
C MET A 123 16.38 20.25 -7.78
N THR A 124 15.98 21.42 -8.25
CA THR A 124 15.52 22.52 -7.39
C THR A 124 14.06 22.32 -7.01
N ALA A 125 13.56 23.10 -6.04
CA ALA A 125 12.15 23.08 -5.66
C ALA A 125 11.21 23.58 -6.78
N THR A 126 11.74 24.33 -7.77
CA THR A 126 11.01 24.80 -8.95
C THR A 126 10.99 23.79 -10.09
N GLY A 127 11.65 22.64 -9.93
CA GLY A 127 11.72 21.60 -10.95
C GLY A 127 12.84 21.81 -11.98
N GLU A 128 13.73 22.79 -11.77
CA GLU A 128 14.90 23.00 -12.63
C GLU A 128 16.02 22.01 -12.30
N VAL A 129 16.71 21.53 -13.31
CA VAL A 129 17.87 20.65 -13.16
C VAL A 129 19.08 21.51 -12.78
N HIS A 130 19.51 21.43 -11.51
CA HIS A 130 20.73 22.10 -11.03
C HIS A 130 21.99 21.29 -11.32
N LEU A 131 21.90 19.96 -11.15
CA LEU A 131 22.95 19.01 -11.50
C LEU A 131 22.29 17.85 -12.27
N PRO A 132 22.69 17.61 -13.54
CA PRO A 132 22.18 16.47 -14.30
C PRO A 132 22.52 15.14 -13.62
N LEU A 133 21.67 14.14 -13.82
CA LEU A 133 21.92 12.78 -13.34
C LEU A 133 23.20 12.24 -13.96
N ASN A 134 24.11 11.76 -13.13
CA ASN A 134 25.23 10.96 -13.58
C ASN A 134 24.77 9.51 -13.78
N GLU A 135 24.53 9.13 -15.03
CA GLU A 135 24.01 7.82 -15.40
C GLU A 135 24.98 6.68 -15.07
N ASP A 136 26.28 6.93 -15.06
CA ASP A 136 27.30 5.94 -14.68
C ASP A 136 27.16 5.46 -13.22
N HIS A 137 26.46 6.23 -12.37
CA HIS A 137 26.19 5.84 -10.98
C HIS A 137 24.97 4.94 -10.84
N VAL A 138 24.21 4.70 -11.92
CA VAL A 138 22.94 3.94 -11.88
C VAL A 138 23.12 2.52 -12.42
N VAL A 139 24.28 2.21 -12.99
CA VAL A 139 24.63 0.92 -13.63
C VAL A 139 25.24 -0.05 -12.64
#